data_448a63ac194d6535565ba9c99953faa0
#
_entry.id   448a63ac194d6535565ba9c99953faa0
#
_cell.length_a   1.000
_cell.length_b   1.000
_cell.length_c   1.000
_cell.angle_alpha   90.00
_cell.angle_beta   90.00
_cell.angle_gamma   90.00
#
_symmetry.space_group_name_H-M   'P 1'
#
loop_
_entity.id
_entity.type
_entity.pdbx_description
1 polymer ?
#
loop_
_entity_poly.entity_id
_entity_poly.type
_entity_poly.pdbx_seq_one_letter_code
_entity_poly.pdbx_strand_id
1 'polypeptide(L)'
;MSYRPILTLLIVTSCAALSAPGAFAQSKGEIRIAHVYSRTGPLEAYGKQTQTGFMLGLDYATGGTMTVAGKKLVVIEKDDQGKPDIGKSLLATAYGDDKADIAVGPTSSGVALAMLPVAEEYRKILLVEPAVADSITGDKWNKYIFRTGRNSSQDAISNAVAIDGDGVSVATLAQDYAFGRDGVKAFKEALKKAKIVHEEYLPQATSDFTAGIQRIVDAMKDKPGKKVILVIWAGATPPYGALAALDLKKRLGIDVATGGNILPAMVSYKQFPGMEGATYYYFGIPKNPVNEWLVANHYSKFKTPPDFFTAGGMSAAIALVEALKKTGGDTATDKLMKTMEGMSFETPKGKMTFRKDDHQAMQSMFHFRVKADPAFAWGVPELVREIKPDEMNVPIRNKR
;
A
#
# COMPACT_ATOMS: atom_id res chain seq x y z
N MET A 1 -88.01 59.38 17.50
CA MET A 1 -86.54 59.29 17.75
C MET A 1 -86.07 57.88 17.44
N SER A 2 -85.45 57.70 16.29
CA SER A 2 -85.06 56.40 15.81
C SER A 2 -83.54 56.33 15.76
N TYR A 3 -83.01 55.44 16.56
CA TYR A 3 -81.58 55.11 16.52
C TYR A 3 -81.32 53.99 15.53
N ARG A 4 -80.44 54.26 14.53
CA ARG A 4 -79.95 53.28 13.59
C ARG A 4 -78.57 52.86 14.14
N PRO A 5 -78.25 51.54 14.18
CA PRO A 5 -76.86 51.11 14.50
C PRO A 5 -76.05 51.06 13.22
N ILE A 6 -74.87 51.62 13.27
CA ILE A 6 -73.84 51.56 12.21
C ILE A 6 -73.14 50.22 12.33
N LEU A 7 -73.22 49.43 11.27
CA LEU A 7 -72.54 48.14 11.14
C LEU A 7 -71.10 48.39 10.63
N THR A 8 -70.10 48.25 11.48
CA THR A 8 -68.70 48.40 11.13
C THR A 8 -68.20 47.07 10.55
N LEU A 9 -67.92 47.06 9.23
CA LEU A 9 -67.35 45.91 8.56
C LEU A 9 -65.83 45.86 8.78
N LEU A 10 -65.35 44.89 9.60
CA LEU A 10 -63.92 44.60 9.77
C LEU A 10 -63.45 43.77 8.59
N ILE A 11 -62.66 44.37 7.67
CA ILE A 11 -61.93 43.68 6.64
C ILE A 11 -60.67 43.08 7.29
N VAL A 12 -60.66 41.75 7.47
CA VAL A 12 -59.50 41.01 7.87
C VAL A 12 -58.67 40.73 6.62
N THR A 13 -57.60 41.52 6.44
CA THR A 13 -56.64 41.30 5.35
C THR A 13 -55.73 40.16 5.79
N SER A 14 -55.98 38.93 5.29
CA SER A 14 -55.06 37.79 5.45
C SER A 14 -53.83 38.05 4.62
N CYS A 15 -52.71 38.44 5.24
CA CYS A 15 -51.39 38.35 4.64
C CYS A 15 -51.00 36.89 4.53
N ALA A 16 -51.22 36.30 3.36
CA ALA A 16 -50.59 35.04 2.99
C ALA A 16 -49.06 35.28 2.85
N ALA A 17 -48.31 34.95 3.86
CA ALA A 17 -46.84 34.87 3.76
C ALA A 17 -46.50 33.76 2.76
N LEU A 18 -46.18 34.13 1.55
CA LEU A 18 -45.49 33.24 0.60
C LEU A 18 -44.14 32.87 1.21
N SER A 19 -44.09 31.72 1.89
CA SER A 19 -42.84 31.06 2.22
C SER A 19 -42.17 30.69 0.88
N ALA A 20 -41.25 31.53 0.42
CA ALA A 20 -40.31 31.14 -0.63
C ALA A 20 -39.62 29.86 -0.16
N PRO A 21 -39.59 28.77 -0.93
CA PRO A 21 -38.77 27.65 -0.59
C PRO A 21 -37.33 28.20 -0.53
N GLY A 22 -36.76 28.24 0.67
CA GLY A 22 -35.37 28.56 0.85
C GLY A 22 -34.59 27.68 -0.12
N ALA A 23 -33.95 28.29 -1.09
CA ALA A 23 -32.91 27.62 -1.84
C ALA A 23 -31.91 27.14 -0.82
N PHE A 24 -32.04 25.88 -0.42
CA PHE A 24 -30.94 25.19 0.23
C PHE A 24 -29.79 25.37 -0.77
N ALA A 25 -28.86 26.27 -0.45
CA ALA A 25 -27.58 26.33 -1.09
C ALA A 25 -27.06 24.91 -1.04
N GLN A 26 -27.08 24.25 -2.18
CA GLN A 26 -26.58 22.89 -2.34
C GLN A 26 -25.15 22.98 -1.83
N SER A 27 -24.92 22.53 -0.59
CA SER A 27 -23.59 22.51 0.00
C SER A 27 -22.74 21.80 -1.05
N LYS A 28 -21.69 22.46 -1.54
CA LYS A 28 -20.74 21.85 -2.43
C LYS A 28 -20.40 20.52 -1.75
N GLY A 29 -20.89 19.40 -2.33
CA GLY A 29 -20.90 18.13 -1.63
C GLY A 29 -19.48 17.72 -1.23
N GLU A 30 -19.37 16.91 -0.22
CA GLU A 30 -18.09 16.31 0.21
C GLU A 30 -17.96 14.91 -0.42
N ILE A 31 -16.72 14.50 -0.65
CA ILE A 31 -16.34 13.12 -0.89
C ILE A 31 -15.53 12.68 0.32
N ARG A 32 -16.04 11.71 1.07
CA ARG A 32 -15.46 11.25 2.34
C ARG A 32 -14.63 10.00 2.11
N ILE A 33 -13.36 10.08 2.45
CA ILE A 33 -12.37 9.02 2.24
C ILE A 33 -11.89 8.56 3.61
N ALA A 34 -12.20 7.33 3.99
CA ALA A 34 -11.62 6.75 5.21
C ALA A 34 -10.20 6.24 4.91
N HIS A 35 -9.22 6.71 5.67
CA HIS A 35 -7.87 6.16 5.64
C HIS A 35 -7.63 5.34 6.92
N VAL A 36 -7.76 4.02 6.79
CA VAL A 36 -7.52 3.06 7.88
C VAL A 36 -6.08 2.56 7.74
N TYR A 37 -5.22 2.84 8.71
CA TYR A 37 -3.80 2.49 8.63
C TYR A 37 -3.19 2.32 10.01
N SER A 38 -2.03 1.68 10.11
CA SER A 38 -1.30 1.53 11.37
C SER A 38 -0.58 2.84 11.71
N ARG A 39 -1.31 3.79 12.34
CA ARG A 39 -0.73 5.03 12.85
C ARG A 39 0.15 4.78 14.07
N THR A 40 -0.13 3.70 14.80
CA THR A 40 0.65 3.18 15.92
C THR A 40 0.90 1.68 15.75
N GLY A 41 1.76 1.09 16.59
CA GLY A 41 2.07 -0.34 16.59
C GLY A 41 3.25 -0.74 15.70
N PRO A 42 3.45 -2.04 15.45
CA PRO A 42 4.68 -2.56 14.83
C PRO A 42 4.96 -2.04 13.41
N LEU A 43 3.94 -1.54 12.70
CA LEU A 43 4.05 -1.02 11.34
C LEU A 43 3.86 0.52 11.28
N GLU A 44 3.99 1.22 12.41
CA GLU A 44 3.78 2.66 12.51
C GLU A 44 4.55 3.46 11.46
N ALA A 45 5.85 3.18 11.28
CA ALA A 45 6.67 3.88 10.30
C ALA A 45 6.14 3.73 8.87
N TYR A 46 5.62 2.56 8.52
CA TYR A 46 5.03 2.27 7.20
C TYR A 46 3.70 3.00 7.01
N GLY A 47 2.82 2.92 8.02
CA GLY A 47 1.52 3.59 7.99
C GLY A 47 1.65 5.10 7.89
N LYS A 48 2.55 5.72 8.66
CA LYS A 48 2.80 7.16 8.60
C LYS A 48 3.36 7.62 7.26
N GLN A 49 4.26 6.85 6.64
CA GLN A 49 4.76 7.13 5.29
C GLN A 49 3.64 7.05 4.24
N THR A 50 2.80 6.01 4.32
CA THR A 50 1.64 5.86 3.43
C THR A 50 0.68 7.04 3.56
N GLN A 51 0.36 7.46 4.79
CA GLN A 51 -0.50 8.62 5.05
C GLN A 51 0.12 9.91 4.50
N THR A 52 1.40 10.16 4.76
CA THR A 52 2.11 11.32 4.22
C THR A 52 2.05 11.34 2.69
N GLY A 53 2.32 10.20 2.06
CA GLY A 53 2.24 10.07 0.61
C GLY A 53 0.81 10.24 0.08
N PHE A 54 -0.19 9.70 0.77
CA PHE A 54 -1.58 9.85 0.39
C PHE A 54 -2.01 11.32 0.39
N MET A 55 -1.67 12.09 1.43
CA MET A 55 -1.98 13.52 1.50
C MET A 55 -1.24 14.33 0.42
N LEU A 56 0.06 14.06 0.19
CA LEU A 56 0.80 14.67 -0.90
C LEU A 56 0.22 14.32 -2.27
N GLY A 57 -0.26 13.09 -2.44
CA GLY A 57 -0.89 12.66 -3.67
C GLY A 57 -2.25 13.32 -3.95
N LEU A 58 -3.05 13.55 -2.91
CA LEU A 58 -4.29 14.34 -3.02
C LEU A 58 -3.98 15.78 -3.40
N ASP A 59 -2.98 16.39 -2.76
CA ASP A 59 -2.49 17.75 -3.08
C ASP A 59 -2.05 17.84 -4.55
N TYR A 60 -1.19 16.94 -4.99
CA TYR A 60 -0.72 16.85 -6.39
C TYR A 60 -1.86 16.68 -7.38
N ALA A 61 -2.69 15.65 -7.18
CA ALA A 61 -3.71 15.27 -8.16
C ALA A 61 -4.88 16.27 -8.26
N THR A 62 -5.08 17.11 -7.22
CA THR A 62 -6.10 18.17 -7.21
C THR A 62 -5.51 19.55 -7.49
N GLY A 63 -4.20 19.67 -7.75
CA GLY A 63 -3.53 20.98 -7.93
C GLY A 63 -3.63 21.86 -6.68
N GLY A 64 -3.55 21.28 -5.48
CA GLY A 64 -3.61 21.98 -4.19
C GLY A 64 -5.00 22.35 -3.70
N THR A 65 -6.05 22.11 -4.49
CA THR A 65 -7.42 22.55 -4.17
C THR A 65 -8.16 21.65 -3.20
N MET A 66 -7.71 20.40 -3.05
CA MET A 66 -8.42 19.34 -2.30
C MET A 66 -9.89 19.18 -2.73
N THR A 67 -10.17 19.40 -4.04
CA THR A 67 -11.52 19.28 -4.61
C THR A 67 -11.50 18.50 -5.92
N VAL A 68 -12.58 17.77 -6.19
CA VAL A 68 -12.82 17.09 -7.47
C VAL A 68 -14.25 17.36 -7.91
N ALA A 69 -14.43 17.85 -9.13
CA ALA A 69 -15.72 18.21 -9.69
C ALA A 69 -16.56 19.13 -8.75
N GLY A 70 -15.89 20.08 -8.08
CA GLY A 70 -16.52 21.01 -7.14
C GLY A 70 -16.85 20.44 -5.75
N LYS A 71 -16.56 19.16 -5.49
CA LYS A 71 -16.74 18.51 -4.19
C LYS A 71 -15.43 18.48 -3.41
N LYS A 72 -15.49 18.82 -2.12
CA LYS A 72 -14.33 18.80 -1.22
C LYS A 72 -13.95 17.36 -0.86
N LEU A 73 -12.67 17.02 -0.91
CA LEU A 73 -12.16 15.76 -0.37
C LEU A 73 -11.94 15.89 1.14
N VAL A 74 -12.54 14.99 1.90
CA VAL A 74 -12.42 14.92 3.37
C VAL A 74 -11.83 13.57 3.74
N VAL A 75 -10.64 13.59 4.35
CA VAL A 75 -9.95 12.37 4.81
C VAL A 75 -10.27 12.14 6.28
N ILE A 76 -10.77 10.95 6.59
CA ILE A 76 -11.11 10.48 7.94
C ILE A 76 -10.07 9.44 8.34
N GLU A 77 -9.13 9.82 9.19
CA GLU A 77 -8.04 8.92 9.61
C GLU A 77 -8.50 8.00 10.75
N LYS A 78 -8.11 6.72 10.65
CA LYS A 78 -8.40 5.68 11.64
C LYS A 78 -7.17 4.83 11.89
N ASP A 79 -6.83 4.63 13.16
CA ASP A 79 -5.66 3.86 13.59
C ASP A 79 -6.03 2.40 13.87
N ASP A 80 -5.60 1.48 13.01
CA ASP A 80 -5.83 0.05 13.17
C ASP A 80 -4.84 -0.64 14.13
N GLN A 81 -3.79 0.06 14.56
CA GLN A 81 -2.72 -0.44 15.45
C GLN A 81 -2.05 -1.76 14.94
N GLY A 82 -2.22 -2.09 13.67
CA GLY A 82 -1.81 -3.38 13.10
C GLY A 82 -2.66 -4.56 13.57
N LYS A 83 -3.84 -4.33 14.17
CA LYS A 83 -4.72 -5.37 14.74
C LYS A 83 -5.92 -5.63 13.83
N PRO A 84 -6.11 -6.89 13.36
CA PRO A 84 -7.20 -7.25 12.45
C PRO A 84 -8.60 -6.88 12.94
N ASP A 85 -8.91 -7.16 14.20
CA ASP A 85 -10.23 -6.88 14.76
C ASP A 85 -10.52 -5.37 14.86
N ILE A 86 -9.50 -4.57 15.18
CA ILE A 86 -9.63 -3.11 15.23
C ILE A 86 -9.85 -2.59 13.81
N GLY A 87 -9.04 -2.99 12.82
CA GLY A 87 -9.20 -2.56 11.44
C GLY A 87 -10.57 -2.90 10.86
N LYS A 88 -11.05 -4.13 11.13
CA LYS A 88 -12.40 -4.58 10.76
C LYS A 88 -13.49 -3.65 11.33
N SER A 89 -13.45 -3.40 12.65
CA SER A 89 -14.41 -2.54 13.32
C SER A 89 -14.37 -1.09 12.82
N LEU A 90 -13.16 -0.55 12.63
CA LEU A 90 -12.98 0.82 12.15
C LEU A 90 -13.49 1.01 10.71
N LEU A 91 -13.33 0.01 9.84
CA LEU A 91 -13.88 0.08 8.48
C LEU A 91 -15.42 0.05 8.49
N ALA A 92 -16.03 -0.80 9.34
CA ALA A 92 -17.49 -0.83 9.50
C ALA A 92 -18.01 0.54 10.00
N THR A 93 -17.38 1.12 11.04
CA THR A 93 -17.69 2.49 11.52
C THR A 93 -17.53 3.53 10.41
N ALA A 94 -16.43 3.45 9.62
CA ALA A 94 -16.19 4.41 8.55
C ALA A 94 -17.31 4.41 7.50
N TYR A 95 -17.76 3.24 7.07
CA TYR A 95 -18.83 3.14 6.09
C TYR A 95 -20.22 3.38 6.68
N GLY A 96 -20.49 2.87 7.91
CA GLY A 96 -21.78 2.92 8.55
C GLY A 96 -22.08 4.28 9.20
N ASP A 97 -21.19 4.75 10.06
CA ASP A 97 -21.41 5.93 10.88
C ASP A 97 -20.83 7.20 10.25
N ASP A 98 -19.56 7.16 9.83
CA ASP A 98 -18.89 8.32 9.24
C ASP A 98 -19.31 8.58 7.78
N LYS A 99 -20.09 7.69 7.19
CA LYS A 99 -20.58 7.79 5.79
C LYS A 99 -19.45 7.97 4.77
N ALA A 100 -18.33 7.28 4.98
CA ALA A 100 -17.26 7.29 4.00
C ALA A 100 -17.74 6.71 2.65
N ASP A 101 -17.39 7.38 1.57
CA ASP A 101 -17.70 6.93 0.20
C ASP A 101 -16.76 5.81 -0.24
N ILE A 102 -15.50 5.92 0.15
CA ILE A 102 -14.39 5.01 -0.23
C ILE A 102 -13.48 4.87 0.99
N ALA A 103 -12.80 3.73 1.12
CA ALA A 103 -11.74 3.56 2.08
C ALA A 103 -10.40 3.26 1.39
N VAL A 104 -9.30 3.66 2.04
CA VAL A 104 -7.91 3.40 1.64
C VAL A 104 -7.16 2.77 2.81
N GLY A 105 -6.25 1.87 2.52
CA GLY A 105 -5.48 1.12 3.51
C GLY A 105 -5.73 -0.39 3.39
N PRO A 106 -5.39 -1.20 4.41
CA PRO A 106 -4.57 -0.90 5.57
C PRO A 106 -3.07 -1.19 5.34
N THR A 107 -2.27 -0.97 6.41
CA THR A 107 -0.82 -1.24 6.35
C THR A 107 -0.51 -2.74 6.43
N SER A 108 -1.17 -3.45 7.31
CA SER A 108 -0.94 -4.87 7.58
C SER A 108 -1.77 -5.78 6.68
N SER A 109 -1.15 -6.83 6.11
CA SER A 109 -1.87 -7.84 5.34
C SER A 109 -2.92 -8.62 6.17
N GLY A 110 -2.63 -8.87 7.45
CA GLY A 110 -3.60 -9.50 8.35
C GLY A 110 -4.81 -8.62 8.60
N VAL A 111 -4.61 -7.31 8.76
CA VAL A 111 -5.70 -6.32 8.88
C VAL A 111 -6.49 -6.25 7.57
N ALA A 112 -5.80 -6.22 6.41
CA ALA A 112 -6.47 -6.19 5.12
C ALA A 112 -7.45 -7.36 4.97
N LEU A 113 -7.01 -8.59 5.24
CA LEU A 113 -7.85 -9.77 5.13
C LEU A 113 -9.10 -9.70 6.02
N ALA A 114 -9.00 -9.10 7.21
CA ALA A 114 -10.15 -8.89 8.10
C ALA A 114 -11.12 -7.80 7.58
N MET A 115 -10.62 -6.85 6.79
CA MET A 115 -11.41 -5.75 6.23
C MET A 115 -12.15 -6.12 4.94
N LEU A 116 -11.67 -7.11 4.15
CA LEU A 116 -12.27 -7.47 2.86
C LEU A 116 -13.76 -7.82 2.95
N PRO A 117 -14.23 -8.65 3.91
CA PRO A 117 -15.67 -8.96 4.06
C PRO A 117 -16.51 -7.72 4.39
N VAL A 118 -15.94 -6.74 5.14
CA VAL A 118 -16.66 -5.50 5.48
C VAL A 118 -16.90 -4.65 4.23
N ALA A 119 -15.91 -4.54 3.34
CA ALA A 119 -16.09 -3.83 2.08
C ALA A 119 -17.22 -4.45 1.23
N GLU A 120 -17.33 -5.77 1.22
CA GLU A 120 -18.40 -6.51 0.55
C GLU A 120 -19.76 -6.30 1.22
N GLU A 121 -19.84 -6.40 2.55
CA GLU A 121 -21.07 -6.16 3.33
C GLU A 121 -21.65 -4.78 3.07
N TYR A 122 -20.82 -3.74 3.11
CA TYR A 122 -21.23 -2.37 2.86
C TYR A 122 -21.32 -2.01 1.37
N ARG A 123 -20.88 -2.89 0.47
CA ARG A 123 -20.82 -2.66 -0.98
C ARG A 123 -20.07 -1.37 -1.32
N LYS A 124 -18.93 -1.15 -0.69
CA LYS A 124 -18.07 0.03 -0.82
C LYS A 124 -16.66 -0.36 -1.22
N ILE A 125 -16.02 0.49 -2.03
CA ILE A 125 -14.64 0.23 -2.47
C ILE A 125 -13.66 0.37 -1.31
N LEU A 126 -12.82 -0.66 -1.13
CA LEU A 126 -11.59 -0.60 -0.35
C LEU A 126 -10.39 -0.62 -1.32
N LEU A 127 -9.66 0.48 -1.38
CA LEU A 127 -8.41 0.59 -2.12
C LEU A 127 -7.25 0.19 -1.22
N VAL A 128 -6.70 -0.99 -1.43
CA VAL A 128 -5.64 -1.54 -0.56
C VAL A 128 -4.28 -0.94 -0.91
N GLU A 129 -3.66 -0.31 0.09
CA GLU A 129 -2.31 0.24 0.07
C GLU A 129 -1.80 0.34 1.52
N PRO A 130 -0.65 -0.17 1.90
CA PRO A 130 0.34 -0.92 1.13
C PRO A 130 0.35 -2.45 1.34
N ALA A 131 -0.68 -3.05 1.95
CA ALA A 131 -0.71 -4.48 2.28
C ALA A 131 -0.50 -5.37 1.03
N VAL A 132 0.36 -6.40 1.15
CA VAL A 132 0.92 -7.11 -0.01
C VAL A 132 0.53 -8.58 -0.18
N ALA A 133 -0.06 -9.25 0.82
CA ALA A 133 -0.40 -10.67 0.71
C ALA A 133 -1.19 -10.98 -0.56
N ASP A 134 -0.80 -12.03 -1.29
CA ASP A 134 -1.44 -12.42 -2.56
C ASP A 134 -2.93 -12.74 -2.38
N SER A 135 -3.28 -13.31 -1.23
CA SER A 135 -4.66 -13.66 -0.88
C SER A 135 -5.62 -12.48 -0.93
N ILE A 136 -5.15 -11.22 -0.78
CA ILE A 136 -5.99 -10.01 -0.80
C ILE A 136 -6.69 -9.82 -2.16
N THR A 137 -5.96 -9.97 -3.27
CA THR A 137 -6.50 -9.94 -4.64
C THR A 137 -6.58 -11.35 -5.26
N GLY A 138 -6.36 -12.38 -4.45
CA GLY A 138 -6.45 -13.80 -4.76
C GLY A 138 -7.72 -14.44 -4.21
N ASP A 139 -7.56 -15.52 -3.46
CA ASP A 139 -8.66 -16.37 -2.98
C ASP A 139 -9.63 -15.67 -1.99
N LYS A 140 -9.23 -14.57 -1.38
CA LYS A 140 -10.07 -13.74 -0.49
C LYS A 140 -10.66 -12.51 -1.17
N TRP A 141 -10.33 -12.27 -2.43
CA TRP A 141 -10.82 -11.14 -3.18
C TRP A 141 -12.35 -11.13 -3.33
N ASN A 142 -12.91 -9.94 -3.29
CA ASN A 142 -14.25 -9.65 -3.78
C ASN A 142 -14.24 -8.42 -4.69
N LYS A 143 -15.28 -8.20 -5.47
CA LYS A 143 -15.32 -7.16 -6.51
C LYS A 143 -15.13 -5.73 -6.02
N TYR A 144 -15.28 -5.46 -4.72
CA TYR A 144 -15.13 -4.13 -4.13
C TYR A 144 -13.67 -3.80 -3.76
N ILE A 145 -12.77 -4.76 -3.93
CA ILE A 145 -11.36 -4.61 -3.57
C ILE A 145 -10.55 -4.21 -4.79
N PHE A 146 -9.86 -3.07 -4.70
CA PHE A 146 -8.81 -2.63 -5.60
C PHE A 146 -7.50 -2.54 -4.84
N ARG A 147 -6.35 -2.71 -5.50
CA ARG A 147 -5.05 -2.61 -4.84
C ARG A 147 -4.03 -1.87 -5.71
N THR A 148 -3.53 -0.74 -5.19
CA THR A 148 -2.37 -0.02 -5.74
C THR A 148 -1.05 -0.52 -5.16
N GLY A 149 -1.06 -1.10 -3.97
CA GLY A 149 0.08 -1.80 -3.41
C GLY A 149 0.54 -2.95 -4.33
N ARG A 150 1.85 -3.20 -4.36
CA ARG A 150 2.34 -4.41 -5.01
C ARG A 150 1.81 -5.64 -4.27
N ASN A 151 1.83 -6.79 -4.91
CA ASN A 151 1.49 -8.06 -4.27
C ASN A 151 2.71 -8.96 -4.04
N SER A 152 2.55 -10.04 -3.25
CA SER A 152 3.62 -10.98 -2.95
C SER A 152 4.21 -11.62 -4.22
N SER A 153 3.39 -11.87 -5.24
CA SER A 153 3.85 -12.42 -6.53
C SER A 153 4.74 -11.42 -7.28
N GLN A 154 4.44 -10.11 -7.26
CA GLN A 154 5.30 -9.09 -7.86
C GLN A 154 6.65 -9.01 -7.13
N ASP A 155 6.65 -9.01 -5.79
CA ASP A 155 7.88 -9.05 -5.00
C ASP A 155 8.68 -10.33 -5.28
N ALA A 156 8.03 -11.48 -5.31
CA ALA A 156 8.67 -12.78 -5.50
C ALA A 156 9.30 -12.94 -6.89
N ILE A 157 8.54 -12.62 -7.94
CA ILE A 157 9.02 -12.73 -9.34
C ILE A 157 10.20 -11.79 -9.56
N SER A 158 10.12 -10.57 -9.05
CA SER A 158 11.20 -9.59 -9.22
C SER A 158 12.45 -9.94 -8.41
N ASN A 159 12.32 -10.46 -7.19
CA ASN A 159 13.47 -10.93 -6.41
C ASN A 159 14.06 -12.22 -6.99
N ALA A 160 13.26 -13.10 -7.58
CA ALA A 160 13.75 -14.31 -8.22
C ALA A 160 14.75 -14.00 -9.37
N VAL A 161 14.60 -12.84 -10.04
CA VAL A 161 15.54 -12.40 -11.11
C VAL A 161 17.00 -12.37 -10.61
N ALA A 162 17.23 -12.01 -9.33
CA ALA A 162 18.57 -11.94 -8.74
C ALA A 162 19.05 -13.27 -8.15
N ILE A 163 18.12 -14.18 -7.83
CA ILE A 163 18.41 -15.33 -6.97
C ILE A 163 18.31 -16.65 -7.75
N ASP A 164 17.36 -16.75 -8.70
CA ASP A 164 17.07 -18.01 -9.38
C ASP A 164 18.21 -18.46 -10.29
N GLY A 165 18.78 -19.63 -10.04
CA GLY A 165 19.89 -20.19 -10.81
C GLY A 165 20.13 -21.67 -10.53
N ASP A 166 20.85 -22.32 -11.45
CA ASP A 166 21.21 -23.72 -11.29
C ASP A 166 22.15 -23.92 -10.09
N GLY A 167 21.85 -24.90 -9.27
CA GLY A 167 22.66 -25.21 -8.08
C GLY A 167 22.53 -24.22 -6.91
N VAL A 168 21.58 -23.27 -6.99
CA VAL A 168 21.33 -22.33 -5.88
C VAL A 168 20.41 -22.97 -4.86
N SER A 169 20.86 -22.98 -3.58
CA SER A 169 20.07 -23.37 -2.42
C SER A 169 19.57 -22.12 -1.70
N VAL A 170 18.26 -22.03 -1.44
CA VAL A 170 17.63 -20.90 -0.78
C VAL A 170 17.02 -21.37 0.54
N ALA A 171 17.25 -20.61 1.62
CA ALA A 171 16.42 -20.65 2.81
C ALA A 171 15.63 -19.36 2.92
N THR A 172 14.41 -19.42 3.45
CA THR A 172 13.62 -18.23 3.73
C THR A 172 13.60 -17.95 5.23
N LEU A 173 13.63 -16.66 5.59
CA LEU A 173 13.40 -16.17 6.95
C LEU A 173 12.24 -15.19 6.89
N ALA A 174 11.07 -15.60 7.33
CA ALA A 174 9.84 -14.86 7.15
C ALA A 174 9.04 -14.68 8.45
N GLN A 175 8.22 -13.65 8.50
CA GLN A 175 7.27 -13.46 9.61
C GLN A 175 6.07 -14.43 9.47
N ASP A 176 5.64 -14.98 10.61
CA ASP A 176 4.55 -15.95 10.68
C ASP A 176 3.17 -15.29 10.71
N TYR A 177 2.81 -14.64 9.60
CA TYR A 177 1.46 -14.16 9.33
C TYR A 177 1.25 -14.03 7.79
N ALA A 178 0.07 -13.56 7.35
CA ALA A 178 -0.32 -13.55 5.93
C ALA A 178 0.75 -12.98 4.99
N PHE A 179 1.43 -11.88 5.36
CA PHE A 179 2.52 -11.29 4.57
C PHE A 179 3.66 -12.30 4.31
N GLY A 180 4.20 -12.89 5.37
CA GLY A 180 5.35 -13.80 5.24
C GLY A 180 4.96 -15.12 4.60
N ARG A 181 3.80 -15.68 4.96
CA ARG A 181 3.30 -16.94 4.41
C ARG A 181 3.05 -16.84 2.90
N ASP A 182 2.31 -15.82 2.46
CA ASP A 182 2.04 -15.58 1.03
C ASP A 182 3.33 -15.21 0.28
N GLY A 183 4.23 -14.46 0.92
CA GLY A 183 5.54 -14.11 0.35
C GLY A 183 6.42 -15.32 0.05
N VAL A 184 6.56 -16.23 1.01
CA VAL A 184 7.33 -17.48 0.81
C VAL A 184 6.69 -18.36 -0.25
N LYS A 185 5.35 -18.52 -0.20
CA LYS A 185 4.61 -19.29 -1.20
C LYS A 185 4.84 -18.74 -2.61
N ALA A 186 4.67 -17.42 -2.79
CA ALA A 186 4.85 -16.76 -4.08
C ALA A 186 6.30 -16.90 -4.58
N PHE A 187 7.29 -16.78 -3.67
CA PHE A 187 8.70 -16.94 -4.03
C PHE A 187 9.03 -18.38 -4.46
N LYS A 188 8.49 -19.37 -3.76
CA LYS A 188 8.64 -20.78 -4.14
C LYS A 188 8.08 -21.07 -5.54
N GLU A 189 6.96 -20.46 -5.89
CA GLU A 189 6.35 -20.58 -7.21
C GLU A 189 7.12 -19.80 -8.30
N ALA A 190 7.79 -18.70 -7.95
CA ALA A 190 8.58 -17.89 -8.87
C ALA A 190 9.92 -18.55 -9.25
N LEU A 191 10.49 -19.36 -8.37
CA LEU A 191 11.75 -20.08 -8.63
C LEU A 191 11.54 -21.19 -9.67
N LYS A 192 12.42 -21.25 -10.66
CA LYS A 192 12.42 -22.28 -11.72
C LYS A 192 13.59 -23.25 -11.58
N LYS A 193 14.72 -22.81 -11.05
CA LYS A 193 16.00 -23.53 -10.99
C LYS A 193 16.51 -23.71 -9.57
N ALA A 194 16.52 -22.61 -8.79
CA ALA A 194 16.90 -22.63 -7.39
C ALA A 194 15.92 -23.44 -6.53
N LYS A 195 16.39 -24.01 -5.43
CA LYS A 195 15.57 -24.84 -4.54
C LYS A 195 15.50 -24.24 -3.16
N ILE A 196 14.28 -24.13 -2.61
CA ILE A 196 14.09 -23.82 -1.19
C ILE A 196 14.42 -25.09 -0.40
N VAL A 197 15.45 -25.01 0.45
CA VAL A 197 15.92 -26.11 1.29
C VAL A 197 15.45 -25.99 2.74
N HIS A 198 15.01 -24.79 3.15
CA HIS A 198 14.45 -24.54 4.47
C HIS A 198 13.53 -23.32 4.44
N GLU A 199 12.40 -23.42 5.14
CA GLU A 199 11.45 -22.32 5.36
C GLU A 199 11.39 -22.04 6.87
N GLU A 200 11.92 -20.90 7.31
CA GLU A 200 11.87 -20.46 8.70
C GLU A 200 10.80 -19.40 8.88
N TYR A 201 9.88 -19.63 9.79
CA TYR A 201 8.84 -18.67 10.15
C TYR A 201 8.96 -18.31 11.63
N LEU A 202 9.02 -17.02 11.90
CA LEU A 202 9.11 -16.49 13.26
C LEU A 202 7.96 -15.53 13.55
N PRO A 203 7.46 -15.47 14.80
CA PRO A 203 6.43 -14.51 15.18
C PRO A 203 6.78 -13.08 14.81
N GLN A 204 5.79 -12.27 14.47
CA GLN A 204 5.97 -10.88 14.05
C GLN A 204 6.68 -10.02 15.10
N ALA A 205 6.51 -10.32 16.38
CA ALA A 205 7.13 -9.61 17.50
C ALA A 205 8.52 -10.16 17.89
N THR A 206 9.12 -11.08 17.10
CA THR A 206 10.43 -11.65 17.39
C THR A 206 11.51 -10.56 17.45
N SER A 207 12.29 -10.57 18.50
CA SER A 207 13.48 -9.71 18.70
C SER A 207 14.79 -10.51 18.80
N ASP A 208 14.72 -11.79 19.15
CA ASP A 208 15.85 -12.72 19.14
C ASP A 208 15.72 -13.73 17.99
N PHE A 209 16.63 -13.61 17.04
CA PHE A 209 16.66 -14.43 15.82
C PHE A 209 17.63 -15.61 15.90
N THR A 210 18.34 -15.77 17.00
CA THR A 210 19.47 -16.71 17.15
C THR A 210 19.08 -18.14 16.79
N ALA A 211 18.02 -18.67 17.38
CA ALA A 211 17.57 -20.04 17.16
C ALA A 211 17.06 -20.25 15.71
N GLY A 212 16.33 -19.28 15.15
CA GLY A 212 15.84 -19.34 13.78
C GLY A 212 16.99 -19.33 12.77
N ILE A 213 17.94 -18.41 12.93
CA ILE A 213 19.11 -18.34 12.04
C ILE A 213 19.96 -19.61 12.17
N GLN A 214 20.11 -20.19 13.39
CA GLN A 214 20.86 -21.44 13.56
C GLN A 214 20.21 -22.60 12.78
N ARG A 215 18.88 -22.74 12.79
CA ARG A 215 18.19 -23.77 11.99
C ARG A 215 18.42 -23.58 10.49
N ILE A 216 18.41 -22.33 10.02
CA ILE A 216 18.74 -22.01 8.62
C ILE A 216 20.18 -22.42 8.29
N VAL A 217 21.16 -22.06 9.15
CA VAL A 217 22.57 -22.39 8.96
C VAL A 217 22.74 -23.92 8.90
N ASP A 218 22.14 -24.66 9.81
CA ASP A 218 22.22 -26.11 9.84
C ASP A 218 21.65 -26.78 8.57
N ALA A 219 20.58 -26.21 8.03
CA ALA A 219 19.99 -26.69 6.77
C ALA A 219 20.84 -26.38 5.53
N MET A 220 21.71 -25.34 5.60
CA MET A 220 22.42 -24.80 4.44
C MET A 220 23.93 -25.09 4.43
N LYS A 221 24.58 -25.26 5.60
CA LYS A 221 26.05 -25.31 5.73
C LYS A 221 26.72 -26.30 4.79
N ASP A 222 26.13 -27.48 4.63
CA ASP A 222 26.69 -28.58 3.82
C ASP A 222 26.13 -28.62 2.39
N LYS A 223 25.29 -27.66 1.98
CA LYS A 223 24.76 -27.59 0.60
C LYS A 223 25.84 -27.11 -0.34
N PRO A 224 25.98 -27.76 -1.52
CA PRO A 224 26.91 -27.32 -2.54
C PRO A 224 26.41 -26.06 -3.25
N GLY A 225 27.30 -25.37 -3.94
CA GLY A 225 26.96 -24.22 -4.78
C GLY A 225 26.63 -22.94 -4.03
N LYS A 226 25.92 -22.04 -4.69
CA LYS A 226 25.48 -20.76 -4.12
C LYS A 226 24.40 -20.98 -3.08
N LYS A 227 24.52 -20.31 -1.96
CA LYS A 227 23.57 -20.36 -0.84
C LYS A 227 23.05 -18.98 -0.53
N VAL A 228 21.71 -18.82 -0.40
CA VAL A 228 21.07 -17.53 -0.19
C VAL A 228 20.01 -17.63 0.90
N ILE A 229 20.03 -16.72 1.86
CA ILE A 229 18.91 -16.50 2.80
C ILE A 229 18.07 -15.36 2.24
N LEU A 230 16.84 -15.64 1.86
CA LEU A 230 15.86 -14.61 1.49
C LEU A 230 15.09 -14.17 2.74
N VAL A 231 15.19 -12.87 3.07
CA VAL A 231 14.49 -12.27 4.20
C VAL A 231 13.18 -11.65 3.73
N ILE A 232 12.04 -12.09 4.32
CA ILE A 232 10.69 -11.56 4.10
C ILE A 232 10.19 -11.01 5.43
N TRP A 233 10.60 -9.80 5.77
CA TRP A 233 10.39 -9.19 7.07
C TRP A 233 9.92 -7.74 6.97
N ALA A 234 8.92 -7.37 7.78
CA ALA A 234 8.37 -6.02 7.86
C ALA A 234 8.38 -5.52 9.32
N GLY A 235 8.49 -4.19 9.50
CA GLY A 235 8.42 -3.55 10.81
C GLY A 235 9.78 -3.14 11.39
N ALA A 236 9.76 -2.76 12.68
CA ALA A 236 10.85 -2.01 13.32
C ALA A 236 12.08 -2.86 13.68
N THR A 237 11.93 -4.18 13.83
CA THR A 237 13.02 -5.09 14.29
C THR A 237 13.34 -6.13 13.22
N PRO A 238 14.04 -5.75 12.14
CA PRO A 238 14.42 -6.71 11.10
C PRO A 238 15.63 -7.55 11.52
N PRO A 239 15.81 -8.78 10.99
CA PRO A 239 16.86 -9.72 11.38
C PRO A 239 18.27 -9.35 10.87
N TYR A 240 18.41 -8.26 10.10
CA TYR A 240 19.67 -7.96 9.39
C TYR A 240 20.88 -7.76 10.31
N GLY A 241 20.71 -7.14 11.48
CA GLY A 241 21.79 -7.00 12.45
C GLY A 241 22.28 -8.34 12.97
N ALA A 242 21.38 -9.26 13.27
CA ALA A 242 21.71 -10.61 13.72
C ALA A 242 22.40 -11.43 12.60
N LEU A 243 21.93 -11.32 11.35
CA LEU A 243 22.55 -11.98 10.20
C LEU A 243 23.95 -11.44 9.92
N ALA A 244 24.15 -10.11 10.01
CA ALA A 244 25.45 -9.48 9.79
C ALA A 244 26.49 -9.87 10.86
N ALA A 245 26.07 -9.94 12.13
CA ALA A 245 26.95 -10.33 13.25
C ALA A 245 27.56 -11.73 13.09
N LEU A 246 26.92 -12.61 12.32
CA LEU A 246 27.39 -13.98 12.08
C LEU A 246 28.39 -14.10 10.93
N ASP A 247 28.62 -13.05 10.15
CA ASP A 247 29.50 -13.03 8.96
C ASP A 247 29.34 -14.27 8.07
N LEU A 248 28.07 -14.60 7.76
CA LEU A 248 27.67 -15.85 7.12
C LEU A 248 28.31 -16.04 5.73
N LYS A 249 28.53 -14.95 5.01
CA LYS A 249 29.16 -15.00 3.69
C LYS A 249 30.61 -15.46 3.79
N LYS A 250 31.40 -14.86 4.67
CA LYS A 250 32.82 -15.19 4.84
C LYS A 250 33.01 -16.57 5.44
N ARG A 251 32.19 -16.93 6.44
CA ARG A 251 32.33 -18.19 7.17
C ARG A 251 31.78 -19.41 6.45
N LEU A 252 30.68 -19.25 5.73
CA LEU A 252 29.89 -20.37 5.20
C LEU A 252 29.49 -20.20 3.71
N GLY A 253 29.86 -19.08 3.08
CA GLY A 253 29.48 -18.78 1.71
C GLY A 253 27.97 -18.56 1.52
N ILE A 254 27.27 -18.11 2.58
CA ILE A 254 25.84 -17.85 2.54
C ILE A 254 25.61 -16.36 2.34
N ASP A 255 24.98 -15.99 1.22
CA ASP A 255 24.55 -14.63 0.92
C ASP A 255 23.20 -14.34 1.58
N VAL A 256 22.94 -13.04 1.81
CA VAL A 256 21.62 -12.54 2.20
C VAL A 256 20.99 -11.81 1.03
N ALA A 257 19.69 -11.98 0.84
CA ALA A 257 18.89 -11.26 -0.16
C ALA A 257 17.59 -10.78 0.48
N THR A 258 17.08 -9.63 0.00
CA THR A 258 15.81 -9.07 0.44
C THR A 258 15.28 -8.07 -0.57
N GLY A 259 13.99 -7.73 -0.46
CA GLY A 259 13.40 -6.63 -1.23
C GLY A 259 13.80 -5.24 -0.71
N GLY A 260 13.38 -4.20 -1.42
CA GLY A 260 13.47 -2.82 -0.94
C GLY A 260 12.62 -2.62 0.31
N ASN A 261 13.01 -1.63 1.12
CA ASN A 261 12.34 -1.29 2.36
C ASN A 261 12.46 0.22 2.62
N ILE A 262 11.92 0.67 3.75
CA ILE A 262 12.08 2.05 4.21
C ILE A 262 13.55 2.37 4.52
N LEU A 263 13.94 3.61 4.33
CA LEU A 263 15.33 4.05 4.52
C LEU A 263 15.91 3.71 5.91
N PRO A 264 15.17 3.83 7.02
CA PRO A 264 15.67 3.37 8.34
C PRO A 264 16.02 1.88 8.40
N ALA A 265 15.26 1.01 7.75
CA ALA A 265 15.59 -0.42 7.68
C ALA A 265 16.82 -0.66 6.78
N MET A 266 16.95 0.13 5.71
CA MET A 266 18.07 0.02 4.77
C MET A 266 19.41 0.52 5.33
N VAL A 267 19.45 1.13 6.51
CA VAL A 267 20.71 1.43 7.23
C VAL A 267 21.53 0.14 7.43
N SER A 268 20.87 -0.94 7.80
CA SER A 268 21.53 -2.24 7.97
C SER A 268 22.00 -2.87 6.66
N TYR A 269 21.46 -2.46 5.49
CA TYR A 269 21.90 -2.98 4.19
C TYR A 269 23.36 -2.59 3.85
N LYS A 270 23.90 -1.53 4.48
CA LYS A 270 25.33 -1.18 4.34
C LYS A 270 26.27 -2.32 4.77
N GLN A 271 25.80 -3.24 5.61
CA GLN A 271 26.58 -4.40 6.07
C GLN A 271 26.62 -5.53 5.02
N PHE A 272 25.84 -5.40 3.95
CA PHE A 272 25.74 -6.38 2.87
C PHE A 272 26.04 -5.74 1.49
N PRO A 273 27.26 -5.20 1.28
CA PRO A 273 27.60 -4.62 -0.02
C PRO A 273 27.53 -5.68 -1.12
N GLY A 274 26.91 -5.32 -2.26
CA GLY A 274 26.64 -6.25 -3.35
C GLY A 274 25.43 -7.15 -3.16
N MET A 275 24.69 -7.05 -2.04
CA MET A 275 23.40 -7.72 -1.88
C MET A 275 22.44 -7.29 -2.97
N GLU A 276 21.76 -8.25 -3.57
CA GLU A 276 20.78 -8.00 -4.64
C GLU A 276 19.36 -8.26 -4.16
N GLY A 277 18.43 -7.55 -4.77
CA GLY A 277 17.00 -7.68 -4.52
C GLY A 277 16.19 -6.85 -5.50
N ALA A 278 14.88 -6.76 -5.25
CA ALA A 278 14.01 -5.92 -6.04
C ALA A 278 13.19 -4.98 -5.16
N THR A 279 12.90 -3.80 -5.69
CA THR A 279 12.07 -2.77 -5.04
C THR A 279 11.06 -2.23 -6.01
N TYR A 280 9.92 -1.74 -5.53
CA TYR A 280 9.01 -0.98 -6.39
C TYR A 280 9.30 0.53 -6.37
N TYR A 281 10.10 1.00 -5.40
CA TYR A 281 10.46 2.41 -5.31
C TYR A 281 11.73 2.62 -4.49
N TYR A 282 12.56 3.52 -4.98
CA TYR A 282 13.58 4.26 -4.26
C TYR A 282 13.67 5.63 -4.95
N PHE A 283 13.65 6.71 -4.19
CA PHE A 283 13.45 8.07 -4.73
C PHE A 283 14.42 8.48 -5.86
N GLY A 284 15.61 7.88 -5.89
CA GLY A 284 16.63 8.13 -6.90
C GLY A 284 16.50 7.29 -8.17
N ILE A 285 15.61 6.28 -8.22
CA ILE A 285 15.48 5.35 -9.36
C ILE A 285 14.48 5.85 -10.40
N PRO A 286 13.19 6.08 -10.12
CA PRO A 286 12.24 6.48 -11.16
C PRO A 286 12.57 7.89 -11.68
N LYS A 287 12.58 8.02 -13.03
CA LYS A 287 12.84 9.31 -13.72
C LYS A 287 11.57 9.71 -14.46
N ASN A 288 10.66 10.39 -13.74
CA ASN A 288 9.42 10.91 -14.29
C ASN A 288 8.95 12.15 -13.52
N PRO A 289 8.12 13.02 -14.14
CA PRO A 289 7.69 14.28 -13.54
C PRO A 289 6.95 14.12 -12.20
N VAL A 290 6.20 13.02 -12.01
CA VAL A 290 5.46 12.77 -10.77
C VAL A 290 6.42 12.50 -9.61
N ASN A 291 7.47 11.70 -9.85
CA ASN A 291 8.52 11.46 -8.86
C ASN A 291 9.33 12.73 -8.56
N GLU A 292 9.67 13.52 -9.57
CA GLU A 292 10.38 14.77 -9.39
C GLU A 292 9.58 15.74 -8.50
N TRP A 293 8.26 15.84 -8.74
CA TRP A 293 7.37 16.61 -7.89
C TRP A 293 7.34 16.09 -6.46
N LEU A 294 7.21 14.77 -6.29
CA LEU A 294 7.18 14.13 -4.95
C LEU A 294 8.49 14.42 -4.19
N VAL A 295 9.64 14.22 -4.83
CA VAL A 295 10.96 14.45 -4.22
C VAL A 295 11.10 15.90 -3.79
N ALA A 296 10.81 16.87 -4.69
CA ALA A 296 10.93 18.29 -4.40
C ALA A 296 10.02 18.74 -3.24
N ASN A 297 8.74 18.32 -3.27
CA ASN A 297 7.76 18.72 -2.24
C ASN A 297 8.01 18.05 -0.91
N HIS A 298 8.45 16.79 -0.89
CA HIS A 298 8.81 16.08 0.34
C HIS A 298 10.02 16.73 1.01
N TYR A 299 11.07 17.05 0.25
CA TYR A 299 12.22 17.77 0.79
C TYR A 299 11.85 19.17 1.28
N SER A 300 10.99 19.89 0.56
CA SER A 300 10.51 21.21 0.99
C SER A 300 9.82 21.15 2.35
N LYS A 301 8.91 20.18 2.55
CA LYS A 301 8.08 20.05 3.75
C LYS A 301 8.80 19.37 4.92
N PHE A 302 9.53 18.28 4.66
CA PHE A 302 10.05 17.38 5.72
C PHE A 302 11.57 17.36 5.84
N LYS A 303 12.31 18.00 4.92
CA LYS A 303 13.78 18.03 4.87
C LYS A 303 14.44 16.66 4.69
N THR A 304 13.68 15.68 4.23
CA THR A 304 14.11 14.31 3.94
C THR A 304 13.58 13.87 2.57
N PRO A 305 14.20 12.89 1.90
CA PRO A 305 13.62 12.33 0.69
C PRO A 305 12.32 11.58 0.98
N PRO A 306 11.41 11.46 -0.01
CA PRO A 306 10.27 10.56 0.10
C PRO A 306 10.77 9.12 0.19
N ASP A 307 10.07 8.32 0.99
CA ASP A 307 10.45 6.96 1.25
C ASP A 307 9.51 5.95 0.57
N PHE A 308 9.80 4.69 0.75
CA PHE A 308 9.20 3.53 0.12
C PHE A 308 7.65 3.60 0.10
N PHE A 309 7.02 3.73 1.26
CA PHE A 309 5.55 3.80 1.35
C PHE A 309 4.96 5.19 1.07
N THR A 310 5.77 6.23 1.08
CA THR A 310 5.33 7.57 0.64
C THR A 310 4.92 7.54 -0.84
N ALA A 311 5.71 6.90 -1.69
CA ALA A 311 5.36 6.74 -3.11
C ALA A 311 4.12 5.87 -3.32
N GLY A 312 3.93 4.84 -2.48
CA GLY A 312 2.73 4.00 -2.50
C GLY A 312 1.47 4.80 -2.17
N GLY A 313 1.48 5.51 -1.04
CA GLY A 313 0.35 6.36 -0.63
C GLY A 313 -0.02 7.42 -1.67
N MET A 314 0.99 8.08 -2.27
CA MET A 314 0.77 9.02 -3.38
C MET A 314 0.11 8.34 -4.59
N SER A 315 0.55 7.12 -4.93
CA SER A 315 -0.05 6.37 -6.04
C SER A 315 -1.52 6.03 -5.80
N ALA A 316 -1.88 5.67 -4.56
CA ALA A 316 -3.28 5.40 -4.18
C ALA A 316 -4.14 6.67 -4.30
N ALA A 317 -3.64 7.81 -3.84
CA ALA A 317 -4.34 9.09 -3.96
C ALA A 317 -4.57 9.50 -5.42
N ILE A 318 -3.54 9.37 -6.26
CA ILE A 318 -3.64 9.67 -7.70
C ILE A 318 -4.68 8.76 -8.35
N ALA A 319 -4.62 7.45 -8.11
CA ALA A 319 -5.60 6.50 -8.65
C ALA A 319 -7.03 6.87 -8.28
N LEU A 320 -7.26 7.22 -7.01
CA LEU A 320 -8.57 7.62 -6.51
C LEU A 320 -9.05 8.90 -7.15
N VAL A 321 -8.22 9.94 -7.20
CA VAL A 321 -8.59 11.25 -7.79
C VAL A 321 -8.85 11.12 -9.28
N GLU A 322 -8.06 10.34 -10.02
CA GLU A 322 -8.31 10.09 -11.45
C GLU A 322 -9.63 9.35 -11.69
N ALA A 323 -9.98 8.36 -10.86
CA ALA A 323 -11.27 7.70 -10.93
C ALA A 323 -12.41 8.69 -10.65
N LEU A 324 -12.29 9.53 -9.62
CA LEU A 324 -13.28 10.55 -9.27
C LEU A 324 -13.44 11.62 -10.35
N LYS A 325 -12.35 12.05 -11.00
CA LYS A 325 -12.42 12.97 -12.15
C LYS A 325 -13.21 12.36 -13.31
N LYS A 326 -12.91 11.10 -13.65
CA LYS A 326 -13.58 10.37 -14.74
C LYS A 326 -15.07 10.13 -14.48
N THR A 327 -15.47 10.01 -13.22
CA THR A 327 -16.89 9.88 -12.83
C THR A 327 -17.59 11.22 -12.66
N GLY A 328 -16.88 12.36 -12.77
CA GLY A 328 -17.43 13.69 -12.49
C GLY A 328 -17.74 13.90 -11.01
N GLY A 329 -16.96 13.26 -10.11
CA GLY A 329 -17.16 13.32 -8.65
C GLY A 329 -18.32 12.44 -8.15
N ASP A 330 -18.86 11.57 -9.00
CA ASP A 330 -19.86 10.58 -8.59
C ASP A 330 -19.17 9.42 -7.85
N THR A 331 -19.60 9.17 -6.62
CA THR A 331 -19.05 8.13 -5.74
C THR A 331 -19.87 6.84 -5.73
N ALA A 332 -20.87 6.72 -6.62
CA ALA A 332 -21.63 5.47 -6.77
C ALA A 332 -20.68 4.30 -7.04
N THR A 333 -20.73 3.29 -6.20
CA THR A 333 -19.75 2.19 -6.16
C THR A 333 -19.62 1.48 -7.53
N ASP A 334 -20.73 1.13 -8.17
CA ASP A 334 -20.71 0.42 -9.46
C ASP A 334 -20.08 1.28 -10.57
N LYS A 335 -20.31 2.60 -10.55
CA LYS A 335 -19.71 3.53 -11.50
C LYS A 335 -18.21 3.67 -11.29
N LEU A 336 -17.76 3.78 -10.03
CA LEU A 336 -16.35 3.81 -9.69
C LEU A 336 -15.65 2.51 -10.07
N MET A 337 -16.22 1.34 -9.73
CA MET A 337 -15.66 0.04 -10.10
C MET A 337 -15.45 -0.06 -11.61
N LYS A 338 -16.50 0.21 -12.39
CA LYS A 338 -16.43 0.18 -13.86
C LYS A 338 -15.37 1.15 -14.42
N THR A 339 -15.19 2.29 -13.78
CA THR A 339 -14.20 3.30 -14.18
C THR A 339 -12.77 2.86 -13.85
N MET A 340 -12.59 2.23 -12.70
CA MET A 340 -11.27 1.77 -12.23
C MET A 340 -10.79 0.49 -12.93
N GLU A 341 -11.69 -0.39 -13.37
CA GLU A 341 -11.34 -1.59 -14.12
C GLU A 341 -10.60 -1.27 -15.42
N GLY A 342 -9.34 -1.64 -15.50
CA GLY A 342 -8.45 -1.35 -16.65
C GLY A 342 -7.93 0.09 -16.70
N MET A 343 -8.20 0.92 -15.69
CA MET A 343 -7.73 2.30 -15.64
C MET A 343 -6.21 2.35 -15.48
N SER A 344 -5.55 3.15 -16.32
CA SER A 344 -4.14 3.52 -16.19
C SER A 344 -4.00 4.92 -15.61
N PHE A 345 -2.93 5.12 -14.82
CA PHE A 345 -2.61 6.40 -14.19
C PHE A 345 -1.10 6.52 -13.95
N GLU A 346 -0.58 7.76 -14.00
CA GLU A 346 0.83 8.04 -13.78
C GLU A 346 1.13 8.24 -12.30
N THR A 347 2.23 7.68 -11.82
CA THR A 347 2.62 7.69 -10.40
C THR A 347 4.11 8.00 -10.23
N PRO A 348 4.59 8.26 -9.01
CA PRO A 348 6.03 8.36 -8.75
C PRO A 348 6.82 7.12 -9.19
N LYS A 349 6.18 5.96 -9.22
CA LYS A 349 6.77 4.67 -9.62
C LYS A 349 6.72 4.43 -11.14
N GLY A 350 6.12 5.33 -11.90
CA GLY A 350 5.79 5.18 -13.30
C GLY A 350 4.31 4.88 -13.53
N LYS A 351 3.97 4.47 -14.75
CA LYS A 351 2.61 4.12 -15.13
C LYS A 351 2.14 2.86 -14.43
N MET A 352 0.96 2.93 -13.84
CA MET A 352 0.26 1.79 -13.25
C MET A 352 -1.07 1.55 -13.94
N THR A 353 -1.55 0.30 -13.96
CA THR A 353 -2.82 -0.07 -14.57
C THR A 353 -3.53 -1.10 -13.70
N PHE A 354 -4.77 -0.84 -13.30
CA PHE A 354 -5.60 -1.84 -12.64
C PHE A 354 -5.96 -2.97 -13.62
N ARG A 355 -5.57 -4.18 -13.32
CA ARG A 355 -6.00 -5.37 -14.06
C ARG A 355 -7.49 -5.63 -13.80
N LYS A 356 -8.25 -5.94 -14.87
CA LYS A 356 -9.71 -6.12 -14.75
C LYS A 356 -10.10 -7.37 -13.96
N ASP A 357 -9.27 -8.41 -14.03
CA ASP A 357 -9.62 -9.71 -13.49
C ASP A 357 -9.63 -9.77 -11.96
N ASP A 358 -8.73 -9.05 -11.31
CA ASP A 358 -8.54 -9.11 -9.85
C ASP A 358 -8.33 -7.74 -9.21
N HIS A 359 -8.44 -6.66 -9.99
CA HIS A 359 -8.25 -5.28 -9.56
C HIS A 359 -6.85 -4.97 -8.97
N GLN A 360 -5.86 -5.83 -9.24
CA GLN A 360 -4.48 -5.58 -8.89
C GLN A 360 -3.87 -4.55 -9.84
N ALA A 361 -3.27 -3.48 -9.31
CA ALA A 361 -2.49 -2.57 -10.15
C ALA A 361 -1.17 -3.23 -10.54
N MET A 362 -0.94 -3.30 -11.84
CA MET A 362 0.32 -3.74 -12.43
C MET A 362 1.28 -2.57 -12.49
N GLN A 363 2.51 -2.77 -12.07
CA GLN A 363 3.55 -1.74 -11.93
C GLN A 363 4.93 -2.30 -12.19
N SER A 364 5.89 -1.43 -12.56
CA SER A 364 7.29 -1.82 -12.68
C SER A 364 7.89 -2.17 -11.32
N MET A 365 8.85 -3.08 -11.34
CA MET A 365 9.75 -3.38 -10.23
C MET A 365 11.19 -3.09 -10.68
N PHE A 366 12.08 -2.81 -9.73
CA PHE A 366 13.45 -2.42 -10.03
C PHE A 366 14.41 -3.39 -9.35
N HIS A 367 15.13 -4.19 -10.14
CA HIS A 367 16.22 -5.00 -9.64
C HIS A 367 17.39 -4.07 -9.28
N PHE A 368 17.87 -4.18 -8.07
CA PHE A 368 18.95 -3.35 -7.55
C PHE A 368 20.09 -4.18 -6.96
N ARG A 369 21.26 -3.53 -6.84
CA ARG A 369 22.38 -4.01 -6.06
C ARG A 369 22.74 -2.95 -5.00
N VAL A 370 23.00 -3.39 -3.77
CA VAL A 370 23.36 -2.50 -2.66
C VAL A 370 24.78 -2.00 -2.81
N LYS A 371 24.94 -0.68 -2.82
CA LYS A 371 26.22 0.03 -2.67
C LYS A 371 26.34 0.63 -1.28
N ALA A 372 27.47 0.42 -0.63
CA ALA A 372 27.83 1.11 0.59
C ALA A 372 28.46 2.46 0.24
N ASP A 373 27.64 3.52 0.13
CA ASP A 373 28.09 4.87 -0.15
C ASP A 373 28.22 5.66 1.17
N PRO A 374 29.39 6.26 1.48
CA PRO A 374 29.59 7.03 2.71
C PRO A 374 28.74 8.29 2.80
N ALA A 375 28.27 8.82 1.67
CA ALA A 375 27.40 10.00 1.64
C ALA A 375 25.98 9.74 2.16
N PHE A 376 25.57 8.46 2.28
CA PHE A 376 24.26 8.07 2.75
C PHE A 376 24.32 7.26 4.04
N ALA A 377 23.34 7.46 4.92
CA ALA A 377 23.22 6.67 6.15
C ALA A 377 22.85 5.21 5.86
N TRP A 378 22.21 4.91 4.74
CA TRP A 378 21.69 3.59 4.33
C TRP A 378 22.48 2.97 3.18
N GLY A 379 22.28 1.68 2.93
CA GLY A 379 22.76 1.01 1.72
C GLY A 379 21.98 1.51 0.51
N VAL A 380 22.66 2.10 -0.47
CA VAL A 380 22.05 2.70 -1.64
C VAL A 380 21.69 1.62 -2.66
N PRO A 381 20.43 1.51 -3.09
CA PRO A 381 20.05 0.60 -4.17
C PRO A 381 20.46 1.20 -5.52
N GLU A 382 21.53 0.70 -6.10
CA GLU A 382 21.89 1.01 -7.49
C GLU A 382 21.03 0.18 -8.44
N LEU A 383 20.39 0.84 -9.40
CA LEU A 383 19.55 0.17 -10.40
C LEU A 383 20.39 -0.76 -11.27
N VAL A 384 20.04 -2.05 -11.32
CA VAL A 384 20.56 -3.01 -12.27
C VAL A 384 19.69 -3.04 -13.52
N ARG A 385 18.37 -3.21 -13.35
CA ARG A 385 17.40 -3.07 -14.43
C ARG A 385 15.98 -2.85 -13.91
N GLU A 386 15.15 -2.23 -14.73
CA GLU A 386 13.70 -2.21 -14.55
C GLU A 386 13.11 -3.55 -15.03
N ILE A 387 12.16 -4.07 -14.28
CA ILE A 387 11.34 -5.24 -14.61
C ILE A 387 9.94 -4.73 -14.90
N LYS A 388 9.54 -4.74 -16.16
CA LYS A 388 8.26 -4.19 -16.60
C LYS A 388 7.09 -5.10 -16.20
N PRO A 389 5.86 -4.56 -16.09
CA PRO A 389 4.67 -5.34 -15.71
C PRO A 389 4.40 -6.54 -16.61
N ASP A 390 4.60 -6.40 -17.91
CA ASP A 390 4.40 -7.44 -18.92
C ASP A 390 5.45 -8.57 -18.87
N GLU A 391 6.64 -8.30 -18.34
CA GLU A 391 7.68 -9.32 -18.13
C GLU A 391 7.37 -10.24 -16.94
N MET A 392 6.64 -9.76 -15.95
CA MET A 392 6.46 -10.49 -14.68
C MET A 392 5.46 -11.64 -14.75
N ASN A 393 4.51 -11.62 -15.70
CA ASN A 393 3.46 -12.65 -15.79
C ASN A 393 2.82 -12.98 -14.44
N VAL A 394 2.45 -11.93 -13.68
CA VAL A 394 1.88 -12.06 -12.33
C VAL A 394 0.59 -12.89 -12.38
N PRO A 395 0.49 -14.01 -11.62
CA PRO A 395 -0.66 -14.89 -11.71
C PRO A 395 -1.93 -14.22 -11.19
N ILE A 396 -3.06 -14.54 -11.83
CA ILE A 396 -4.40 -14.22 -11.35
C ILE A 396 -4.83 -15.35 -10.42
N ARG A 397 -5.14 -15.02 -9.17
CA ARG A 397 -5.40 -16.02 -8.12
C ARG A 397 -6.81 -16.00 -7.56
N ASN A 398 -7.63 -15.02 -7.96
CA ASN A 398 -9.02 -14.95 -7.54
C ASN A 398 -9.88 -15.97 -8.31
N LYS A 399 -11.05 -16.25 -7.74
CA LYS A 399 -12.12 -16.98 -8.41
C LYS A 399 -13.23 -15.98 -8.67
N ARG A 400 -13.42 -15.57 -9.93
CA ARG A 400 -14.60 -14.82 -10.36
C ARG A 400 -15.78 -15.75 -10.53
#